data_991bf0c170a9fa1af219d6eef0c309d8
#
_entry.id   991bf0c170a9fa1af219d6eef0c309d8
#
_cell.length_a   1.000
_cell.length_b   1.000
_cell.length_c   1.000
_cell.angle_alpha   90.00
_cell.angle_beta   90.00
_cell.angle_gamma   90.00
#
_symmetry.space_group_name_H-M   'P 1'
#
loop_
_entity.id
_entity.type
_entity.pdbx_description
1 polymer ?
#
loop_
_entity_poly.entity_id
_entity_poly.type
_entity_poly.pdbx_seq_one_letter_code
_entity_poly.pdbx_strand_id
1 'polypeptide(L)'
;IVHEKLGVPFESVDIVHGDTGRVPYGVGTVGSRSLAVGGPALVRSIDKIIEKGKKIAAHLLDASCEDIIFKDGEFSVSNTNKFIAFSDVVGAAYVPGNYPIETVEPGLEETSFYDPPNLTYPAGAHICEIEIDPDTGLIEIKDYVVSDDFGIVMNPMIVEGQVHGGVAQGIGQALYENCLYEENTAQLVNGSFMDYTMPRADNVPNMIVETEVTPCAHGLGVKGCGEAGAIAAPPAVIHAVLDALKEKGIKDFDMPAAPNKIWKALNNKD
;
A
#
# COMPACT_ATOMS: atom_id res chain seq x y z
N ILE A 1 13.33 2.95 1.24
CA ILE A 1 14.20 2.22 0.29
C ILE A 1 15.42 3.06 -0.12
N VAL A 2 15.22 4.32 -0.54
CA VAL A 2 16.32 5.22 -0.94
C VAL A 2 17.26 5.50 0.24
N HIS A 3 16.69 5.85 1.40
CA HIS A 3 17.43 6.09 2.62
C HIS A 3 18.29 4.89 3.02
N GLU A 4 17.69 3.70 3.11
CA GLU A 4 18.40 2.48 3.52
C GLU A 4 19.45 2.01 2.50
N LYS A 5 19.19 2.20 1.21
CA LYS A 5 20.09 1.74 0.14
C LYS A 5 21.24 2.69 -0.14
N LEU A 6 21.03 4.00 -0.05
CA LEU A 6 22.04 5.00 -0.37
C LEU A 6 22.66 5.68 0.86
N GLY A 7 22.10 5.48 2.06
CA GLY A 7 22.59 6.15 3.28
C GLY A 7 22.32 7.66 3.32
N VAL A 8 21.43 8.18 2.45
CA VAL A 8 21.08 9.61 2.43
C VAL A 8 20.04 9.91 3.52
N PRO A 9 20.02 11.13 4.08
CA PRO A 9 18.99 11.51 5.07
C PRO A 9 17.58 11.34 4.50
N PHE A 10 16.66 10.80 5.29
CA PHE A 10 15.27 10.57 4.87
C PHE A 10 14.60 11.87 4.41
N GLU A 11 14.86 12.97 5.09
CA GLU A 11 14.29 14.29 4.82
C GLU A 11 14.81 14.93 3.52
N SER A 12 15.89 14.38 2.96
CA SER A 12 16.46 14.86 1.68
C SER A 12 15.87 14.14 0.45
N VAL A 13 14.92 13.23 0.66
CA VAL A 13 14.31 12.44 -0.41
C VAL A 13 12.98 13.03 -0.81
N ASP A 14 12.89 13.57 -2.03
CA ASP A 14 11.64 14.04 -2.62
C ASP A 14 11.00 12.96 -3.50
N ILE A 15 9.73 12.69 -3.28
CA ILE A 15 8.95 11.73 -4.09
C ILE A 15 8.11 12.50 -5.10
N VAL A 16 8.27 12.16 -6.38
CA VAL A 16 7.45 12.69 -7.47
C VAL A 16 6.73 11.56 -8.15
N HIS A 17 5.40 11.61 -8.13
CA HIS A 17 4.53 10.66 -8.82
C HIS A 17 3.32 11.39 -9.43
N GLY A 18 2.66 10.77 -10.42
CA GLY A 18 1.46 11.33 -11.05
C GLY A 18 1.70 12.56 -11.93
N ASP A 19 2.94 13.00 -12.11
CA ASP A 19 3.31 14.11 -12.98
C ASP A 19 3.86 13.56 -14.30
N THR A 20 3.05 13.61 -15.36
CA THR A 20 3.41 13.12 -16.69
C THR A 20 4.49 13.95 -17.37
N GLY A 21 4.80 15.15 -16.88
CA GLY A 21 5.92 15.97 -17.35
C GLY A 21 7.28 15.51 -16.80
N ARG A 22 7.28 14.75 -15.72
CA ARG A 22 8.50 14.29 -15.03
C ARG A 22 8.65 12.77 -15.03
N VAL A 23 7.55 12.04 -14.98
CA VAL A 23 7.54 10.56 -14.98
C VAL A 23 7.42 10.07 -16.43
N PRO A 24 8.46 9.41 -16.98
CA PRO A 24 8.51 9.10 -18.43
C PRO A 24 7.49 8.04 -18.85
N TYR A 25 7.11 7.13 -17.95
CA TYR A 25 6.15 6.07 -18.24
C TYR A 25 5.52 5.51 -16.97
N GLY A 26 4.23 5.23 -17.02
CA GLY A 26 3.50 4.57 -15.94
C GLY A 26 2.03 4.37 -16.33
N VAL A 27 1.41 3.35 -15.78
CA VAL A 27 0.00 3.00 -16.02
C VAL A 27 -0.87 3.17 -14.76
N GLY A 28 -0.34 3.82 -13.73
CA GLY A 28 -1.02 4.08 -12.47
C GLY A 28 -1.10 2.84 -11.55
N THR A 29 -1.80 3.01 -10.45
CA THR A 29 -2.02 1.97 -9.43
C THR A 29 -3.36 1.30 -9.66
N VAL A 30 -3.34 -0.02 -9.87
CA VAL A 30 -4.49 -0.91 -9.90
C VAL A 30 -4.10 -2.22 -9.22
N GLY A 31 -5.01 -2.92 -8.54
CA GLY A 31 -4.71 -4.19 -7.88
C GLY A 31 -3.60 -4.07 -6.82
N SER A 32 -3.52 -2.94 -6.13
CA SER A 32 -2.59 -2.68 -5.02
C SER A 32 -1.10 -2.88 -5.35
N ARG A 33 -0.68 -2.59 -6.58
CA ARG A 33 0.62 -2.95 -7.13
C ARG A 33 1.74 -1.91 -6.97
N SER A 34 1.50 -0.74 -6.37
CA SER A 34 2.46 0.37 -6.36
C SER A 34 3.84 -0.05 -5.85
N LEU A 35 3.91 -0.68 -4.69
CA LEU A 35 5.20 -1.14 -4.12
C LEU A 35 5.75 -2.36 -4.87
N ALA A 36 4.89 -3.30 -5.26
CA ALA A 36 5.30 -4.53 -5.93
C ALA A 36 5.93 -4.28 -7.32
N VAL A 37 5.60 -3.18 -7.98
CA VAL A 37 6.14 -2.77 -9.29
C VAL A 37 7.14 -1.63 -9.15
N GLY A 38 6.76 -0.55 -8.48
CA GLY A 38 7.60 0.64 -8.33
C GLY A 38 8.83 0.39 -7.45
N GLY A 39 8.71 -0.42 -6.39
CA GLY A 39 9.80 -0.75 -5.49
C GLY A 39 10.98 -1.43 -6.20
N PRO A 40 10.78 -2.54 -6.93
CA PRO A 40 11.85 -3.17 -7.70
C PRO A 40 12.44 -2.28 -8.81
N ALA A 41 11.63 -1.45 -9.48
CA ALA A 41 12.14 -0.49 -10.46
C ALA A 41 13.07 0.54 -9.80
N LEU A 42 12.68 1.05 -8.63
CA LEU A 42 13.50 1.96 -7.84
C LEU A 42 14.82 1.31 -7.41
N VAL A 43 14.78 0.08 -6.87
CA VAL A 43 15.99 -0.66 -6.47
C VAL A 43 16.93 -0.85 -7.65
N ARG A 44 16.42 -1.21 -8.83
CA ARG A 44 17.25 -1.32 -10.05
C ARG A 44 17.93 0.00 -10.43
N SER A 45 17.24 1.14 -10.26
CA SER A 45 17.85 2.46 -10.51
C SER A 45 18.92 2.78 -9.47
N ILE A 46 18.67 2.47 -8.20
CA ILE A 46 19.65 2.64 -7.12
C ILE A 46 20.90 1.79 -7.38
N ASP A 47 20.73 0.52 -7.76
CA ASP A 47 21.85 -0.38 -8.07
C ASP A 47 22.71 0.18 -9.21
N LYS A 48 22.10 0.74 -10.27
CA LYS A 48 22.85 1.41 -11.36
C LYS A 48 23.60 2.65 -10.86
N ILE A 49 22.98 3.45 -9.98
CA ILE A 49 23.62 4.62 -9.36
C ILE A 49 24.84 4.18 -8.54
N ILE A 50 24.70 3.11 -7.74
CA ILE A 50 25.82 2.58 -6.94
C ILE A 50 26.94 2.08 -7.86
N GLU A 51 26.64 1.32 -8.90
CA GLU A 51 27.66 0.83 -9.83
C GLU A 51 28.37 1.94 -10.60
N LYS A 52 27.65 3.01 -10.96
CA LYS A 52 28.24 4.21 -11.54
C LYS A 52 29.09 4.97 -10.50
N GLY A 53 28.59 5.09 -9.28
CA GLY A 53 29.31 5.68 -8.16
C GLY A 53 30.61 4.96 -7.83
N LYS A 54 30.63 3.62 -7.89
CA LYS A 54 31.88 2.83 -7.71
C LYS A 54 32.95 3.20 -8.73
N LYS A 55 32.60 3.42 -9.99
CA LYS A 55 33.56 3.83 -11.03
C LYS A 55 34.12 5.23 -10.74
N ILE A 56 33.29 6.16 -10.27
CA ILE A 56 33.71 7.50 -9.90
C ILE A 56 34.59 7.45 -8.64
N ALA A 57 34.18 6.70 -7.62
CA ALA A 57 34.96 6.53 -6.39
C ALA A 57 36.32 5.86 -6.67
N ALA A 58 36.39 4.86 -7.55
CA ALA A 58 37.62 4.22 -7.98
C ALA A 58 38.59 5.23 -8.61
N HIS A 59 38.08 6.12 -9.47
CA HIS A 59 38.85 7.21 -10.08
C HIS A 59 39.39 8.19 -9.03
N LEU A 60 38.54 8.61 -8.07
CA LEU A 60 38.92 9.57 -7.04
C LEU A 60 39.90 9.00 -5.99
N LEU A 61 39.78 7.71 -5.69
CA LEU A 61 40.61 7.03 -4.69
C LEU A 61 41.87 6.38 -5.28
N ASP A 62 42.08 6.49 -6.60
CA ASP A 62 43.14 5.79 -7.35
C ASP A 62 43.21 4.30 -6.99
N ALA A 63 42.09 3.61 -7.30
CA ALA A 63 41.88 2.22 -6.97
C ALA A 63 41.16 1.45 -8.12
N SER A 64 41.19 0.12 -8.09
CA SER A 64 40.41 -0.69 -9.02
C SER A 64 38.92 -0.62 -8.65
N CYS A 65 38.05 -0.53 -9.65
CA CYS A 65 36.59 -0.56 -9.43
C CYS A 65 36.13 -1.86 -8.74
N GLU A 66 36.82 -2.97 -8.96
CA GLU A 66 36.54 -4.26 -8.33
C GLU A 66 36.78 -4.27 -6.82
N ASP A 67 37.68 -3.37 -6.35
CA ASP A 67 38.02 -3.23 -4.94
C ASP A 67 37.09 -2.25 -4.21
N ILE A 68 36.19 -1.54 -4.92
CA ILE A 68 35.28 -0.59 -4.30
C ILE A 68 34.05 -1.29 -3.74
N ILE A 69 33.82 -1.12 -2.46
CA ILE A 69 32.63 -1.54 -1.72
C ILE A 69 31.79 -0.31 -1.39
N PHE A 70 30.49 -0.39 -1.63
CA PHE A 70 29.51 0.61 -1.16
C PHE A 70 28.74 0.06 0.04
N LYS A 71 28.75 0.80 1.12
CA LYS A 71 27.99 0.46 2.32
C LYS A 71 27.68 1.71 3.15
N ASP A 72 26.47 1.81 3.68
CA ASP A 72 26.02 2.84 4.62
C ASP A 72 26.35 4.29 4.16
N GLY A 73 26.19 4.57 2.85
CA GLY A 73 26.44 5.89 2.27
C GLY A 73 27.92 6.22 1.98
N GLU A 74 28.81 5.22 2.03
CA GLU A 74 30.24 5.39 1.76
C GLU A 74 30.77 4.38 0.72
N PHE A 75 31.69 4.85 -0.10
CA PHE A 75 32.51 4.00 -0.96
C PHE A 75 33.87 3.81 -0.32
N SER A 76 34.30 2.59 -0.13
CA SER A 76 35.57 2.24 0.49
C SER A 76 36.38 1.29 -0.38
N VAL A 77 37.72 1.37 -0.31
CA VAL A 77 38.63 0.43 -1.00
C VAL A 77 38.91 -0.74 -0.07
N SER A 78 38.63 -1.95 -0.54
CA SER A 78 38.82 -3.20 0.19
C SER A 78 40.22 -3.29 0.78
N ASN A 79 40.31 -3.77 2.04
CA ASN A 79 41.57 -3.97 2.76
C ASN A 79 42.47 -2.72 2.93
N THR A 80 41.89 -1.52 2.83
CA THR A 80 42.60 -0.24 3.06
C THR A 80 41.74 0.67 3.97
N ASN A 81 42.30 1.81 4.34
CA ASN A 81 41.58 2.87 5.06
C ASN A 81 41.08 3.99 4.12
N LYS A 82 41.13 3.77 2.79
CA LYS A 82 40.64 4.75 1.83
C LYS A 82 39.13 4.66 1.72
N PHE A 83 38.44 5.79 1.86
CA PHE A 83 37.00 5.89 1.65
C PHE A 83 36.60 7.28 1.15
N ILE A 84 35.41 7.40 0.61
CA ILE A 84 34.80 8.65 0.17
C ILE A 84 33.28 8.57 0.39
N ALA A 85 32.67 9.64 0.88
CA ALA A 85 31.25 9.70 1.12
C ALA A 85 30.45 9.70 -0.20
N PHE A 86 29.22 9.17 -0.18
CA PHE A 86 28.31 9.21 -1.33
C PHE A 86 28.07 10.64 -1.82
N SER A 87 27.90 11.60 -0.91
CA SER A 87 27.73 13.02 -1.24
C SER A 87 28.86 13.61 -2.06
N ASP A 88 30.11 13.23 -1.76
CA ASP A 88 31.29 13.71 -2.47
C ASP A 88 31.38 13.10 -3.87
N VAL A 89 31.01 11.83 -4.00
CA VAL A 89 30.89 11.15 -5.31
C VAL A 89 29.77 11.78 -6.15
N VAL A 90 28.64 12.15 -5.53
CA VAL A 90 27.56 12.92 -6.19
C VAL A 90 28.09 14.24 -6.72
N GLY A 91 28.80 15.02 -5.87
CA GLY A 91 29.43 16.29 -6.30
C GLY A 91 30.41 16.10 -7.46
N ALA A 92 31.25 15.08 -7.38
CA ALA A 92 32.24 14.77 -8.40
C ALA A 92 31.61 14.37 -9.75
N ALA A 93 30.47 13.67 -9.74
CA ALA A 93 29.78 13.18 -10.93
C ALA A 93 29.34 14.29 -11.91
N TYR A 94 29.26 15.55 -11.45
CA TYR A 94 28.86 16.71 -12.25
C TYR A 94 30.02 17.64 -12.62
N VAL A 95 31.26 17.33 -12.19
CA VAL A 95 32.44 18.17 -12.45
C VAL A 95 33.40 17.45 -13.39
N PRO A 96 33.57 17.94 -14.64
CA PRO A 96 34.55 17.35 -15.58
C PRO A 96 35.95 17.23 -14.96
N GLY A 97 36.59 16.08 -15.13
CA GLY A 97 37.89 15.75 -14.56
C GLY A 97 37.86 15.03 -13.22
N ASN A 98 36.71 15.04 -12.53
CA ASN A 98 36.51 14.30 -11.26
C ASN A 98 35.90 12.91 -11.46
N TYR A 99 35.62 12.53 -12.71
CA TYR A 99 35.13 11.20 -13.07
C TYR A 99 35.80 10.74 -14.38
N PRO A 100 35.86 9.42 -14.64
CA PRO A 100 36.52 8.88 -15.82
C PRO A 100 35.61 9.03 -17.04
N ILE A 101 35.68 10.18 -17.73
CA ILE A 101 34.79 10.59 -18.84
C ILE A 101 34.77 9.57 -20.00
N GLU A 102 35.83 8.80 -20.17
CA GLU A 102 35.90 7.75 -21.21
C GLU A 102 34.98 6.55 -20.94
N THR A 103 34.55 6.35 -19.68
CA THR A 103 33.79 5.17 -19.25
C THR A 103 32.52 5.49 -18.47
N VAL A 104 32.33 6.75 -18.08
CA VAL A 104 31.18 7.22 -17.26
C VAL A 104 30.68 8.54 -17.82
N GLU A 105 29.39 8.60 -18.11
CA GLU A 105 28.73 9.85 -18.44
C GLU A 105 28.52 10.74 -17.21
N PRO A 106 28.42 12.07 -17.35
CA PRO A 106 28.18 12.96 -16.21
C PRO A 106 26.85 12.68 -15.50
N GLY A 107 26.80 13.02 -14.21
CA GLY A 107 25.61 12.90 -13.36
C GLY A 107 25.40 11.50 -12.79
N LEU A 108 24.46 11.40 -11.85
CA LEU A 108 24.00 10.15 -11.20
C LEU A 108 22.48 10.00 -11.33
N GLU A 109 21.97 10.26 -12.52
CA GLU A 109 20.55 10.14 -12.83
C GLU A 109 20.29 8.85 -13.58
N GLU A 110 19.41 7.99 -13.04
CA GLU A 110 19.13 6.67 -13.63
C GLU A 110 17.64 6.36 -13.67
N THR A 111 17.22 5.74 -14.76
CA THR A 111 15.85 5.27 -14.96
C THR A 111 15.81 3.76 -15.13
N SER A 112 14.84 3.12 -14.49
CA SER A 112 14.61 1.69 -14.64
C SER A 112 13.12 1.37 -14.70
N PHE A 113 12.80 0.27 -15.35
CA PHE A 113 11.46 -0.29 -15.43
C PHE A 113 11.45 -1.70 -14.87
N TYR A 114 10.33 -2.09 -14.31
CA TYR A 114 10.12 -3.44 -13.82
C TYR A 114 8.76 -3.95 -14.26
N ASP A 115 8.76 -5.08 -14.93
CA ASP A 115 7.58 -5.85 -15.27
C ASP A 115 7.59 -7.12 -14.42
N PRO A 116 6.62 -7.30 -13.49
CA PRO A 116 6.59 -8.47 -12.63
C PRO A 116 6.22 -9.72 -13.45
N PRO A 117 6.87 -10.87 -13.19
CA PRO A 117 6.59 -12.11 -13.94
C PRO A 117 5.20 -12.70 -13.62
N ASN A 118 4.58 -12.29 -12.51
CA ASN A 118 3.26 -12.75 -12.08
C ASN A 118 2.64 -11.76 -11.06
N LEU A 119 1.39 -12.01 -10.68
CA LEU A 119 0.70 -11.36 -9.58
C LEU A 119 1.32 -11.76 -8.23
N THR A 120 1.05 -10.99 -7.18
CA THR A 120 1.67 -11.20 -5.86
C THR A 120 0.77 -11.98 -4.89
N TYR A 121 -0.53 -12.09 -5.18
CA TYR A 121 -1.51 -12.90 -4.44
C TYR A 121 -1.49 -12.69 -2.91
N PRO A 122 -1.85 -11.48 -2.41
CA PRO A 122 -2.14 -11.33 -0.99
C PRO A 122 -3.34 -12.21 -0.61
N ALA A 123 -3.38 -12.68 0.63
CA ALA A 123 -4.46 -13.51 1.15
C ALA A 123 -4.70 -13.15 2.62
N GLY A 124 -5.90 -13.45 3.13
CA GLY A 124 -6.19 -13.18 4.52
C GLY A 124 -7.55 -13.72 4.96
N ALA A 125 -7.83 -13.51 6.25
CA ALA A 125 -9.10 -13.85 6.88
C ALA A 125 -9.57 -12.69 7.76
N HIS A 126 -10.85 -12.34 7.64
CA HIS A 126 -11.51 -11.33 8.44
C HIS A 126 -12.64 -11.95 9.26
N ILE A 127 -12.72 -11.59 10.52
CA ILE A 127 -13.77 -12.02 11.44
C ILE A 127 -14.47 -10.76 11.98
N CYS A 128 -15.79 -10.76 11.91
CA CYS A 128 -16.64 -9.68 12.40
C CYS A 128 -17.66 -10.22 13.40
N GLU A 129 -17.71 -9.63 14.60
CA GLU A 129 -18.74 -9.89 15.60
C GLU A 129 -19.65 -8.68 15.71
N ILE A 130 -20.97 -8.92 15.67
CA ILE A 130 -21.98 -7.85 15.74
C ILE A 130 -23.04 -8.13 16.80
N GLU A 131 -23.68 -7.05 17.24
CA GLU A 131 -24.92 -7.10 18.02
C GLU A 131 -25.98 -6.30 17.27
N ILE A 132 -27.21 -6.84 17.17
CA ILE A 132 -28.36 -6.18 16.55
C ILE A 132 -29.37 -5.82 17.63
N ASP A 133 -29.73 -4.54 17.74
CA ASP A 133 -30.85 -4.10 18.54
C ASP A 133 -32.17 -4.47 17.83
N PRO A 134 -33.00 -5.38 18.39
CA PRO A 134 -34.21 -5.85 17.74
C PRO A 134 -35.31 -4.80 17.64
N ASP A 135 -35.28 -3.78 18.51
CA ASP A 135 -36.32 -2.72 18.54
C ASP A 135 -36.07 -1.64 17.48
N THR A 136 -34.79 -1.40 17.14
CA THR A 136 -34.40 -0.34 16.20
C THR A 136 -33.80 -0.86 14.90
N GLY A 137 -33.27 -2.08 14.89
CA GLY A 137 -32.50 -2.65 13.79
C GLY A 137 -31.08 -2.09 13.67
N LEU A 138 -30.60 -1.33 14.66
CA LEU A 138 -29.24 -0.83 14.71
C LEU A 138 -28.25 -1.99 14.88
N ILE A 139 -27.15 -1.92 14.16
CA ILE A 139 -26.04 -2.86 14.24
C ILE A 139 -24.87 -2.19 14.92
N GLU A 140 -24.34 -2.80 15.96
CA GLU A 140 -23.09 -2.46 16.60
C GLU A 140 -22.05 -3.53 16.26
N ILE A 141 -20.91 -3.12 15.71
CA ILE A 141 -19.78 -4.02 15.53
C ILE A 141 -19.01 -4.08 16.84
N LYS A 142 -19.00 -5.23 17.47
CA LYS A 142 -18.35 -5.46 18.79
C LYS A 142 -16.86 -5.68 18.62
N ASP A 143 -16.48 -6.58 17.71
CA ASP A 143 -15.09 -6.90 17.44
C ASP A 143 -14.86 -7.08 15.95
N TYR A 144 -13.67 -6.70 15.49
CA TYR A 144 -13.22 -6.92 14.13
C TYR A 144 -11.74 -7.35 14.13
N VAL A 145 -11.48 -8.54 13.60
CA VAL A 145 -10.14 -9.15 13.59
C VAL A 145 -9.72 -9.41 12.16
N VAL A 146 -8.49 -9.05 11.85
CA VAL A 146 -7.86 -9.24 10.55
C VAL A 146 -6.56 -10.01 10.72
N SER A 147 -6.36 -11.03 9.89
CA SER A 147 -5.06 -11.68 9.70
C SER A 147 -4.79 -11.77 8.21
N ASP A 148 -3.88 -10.93 7.72
CA ASP A 148 -3.57 -10.77 6.30
C ASP A 148 -2.10 -11.06 6.00
N ASP A 149 -1.84 -11.68 4.84
CA ASP A 149 -0.50 -11.93 4.31
C ASP A 149 -0.17 -10.94 3.20
N PHE A 150 0.73 -10.00 3.51
CA PHE A 150 1.26 -9.02 2.58
C PHE A 150 2.71 -9.32 2.14
N GLY A 151 3.18 -10.55 2.36
CA GLY A 151 4.57 -10.90 2.13
C GLY A 151 5.48 -10.10 3.08
N ILE A 152 6.57 -9.57 2.56
CA ILE A 152 7.47 -8.72 3.35
C ILE A 152 6.80 -7.36 3.59
N VAL A 153 6.56 -7.02 4.86
CA VAL A 153 6.00 -5.75 5.28
C VAL A 153 7.12 -4.70 5.33
N MET A 154 7.10 -3.76 4.38
CA MET A 154 8.13 -2.70 4.29
C MET A 154 7.91 -1.57 5.30
N ASN A 155 6.66 -1.23 5.60
CA ASN A 155 6.30 -0.21 6.59
C ASN A 155 5.04 -0.66 7.35
N PRO A 156 5.19 -1.20 8.56
CA PRO A 156 4.07 -1.71 9.34
C PRO A 156 2.96 -0.68 9.59
N MET A 157 3.32 0.55 9.95
CA MET A 157 2.35 1.62 10.22
C MET A 157 1.48 1.94 8.99
N ILE A 158 2.09 1.99 7.80
CA ILE A 158 1.34 2.26 6.55
C ILE A 158 0.44 1.06 6.22
N VAL A 159 0.93 -0.16 6.35
CA VAL A 159 0.15 -1.37 6.06
C VAL A 159 -1.05 -1.47 6.98
N GLU A 160 -0.87 -1.29 8.30
CA GLU A 160 -1.95 -1.26 9.27
C GLU A 160 -2.98 -0.17 8.94
N GLY A 161 -2.52 1.04 8.60
CA GLY A 161 -3.39 2.14 8.17
C GLY A 161 -4.19 1.83 6.89
N GLN A 162 -3.62 1.09 5.93
CA GLN A 162 -4.33 0.63 4.73
C GLN A 162 -5.42 -0.39 5.08
N VAL A 163 -5.14 -1.32 5.99
CA VAL A 163 -6.13 -2.31 6.45
C VAL A 163 -7.28 -1.61 7.16
N HIS A 164 -7.00 -0.74 8.14
CA HIS A 164 -8.02 0.02 8.86
C HIS A 164 -8.90 0.85 7.92
N GLY A 165 -8.29 1.58 6.99
CA GLY A 165 -9.01 2.40 6.02
C GLY A 165 -9.86 1.57 5.07
N GLY A 166 -9.35 0.43 4.60
CA GLY A 166 -10.08 -0.51 3.76
C GLY A 166 -11.27 -1.14 4.46
N VAL A 167 -11.10 -1.58 5.72
CA VAL A 167 -12.19 -2.13 6.54
C VAL A 167 -13.26 -1.07 6.79
N ALA A 168 -12.88 0.15 7.16
CA ALA A 168 -13.83 1.24 7.36
C ALA A 168 -14.67 1.53 6.09
N GLN A 169 -14.04 1.51 4.91
CA GLN A 169 -14.75 1.63 3.64
C GLN A 169 -15.73 0.46 3.42
N GLY A 170 -15.30 -0.76 3.72
CA GLY A 170 -16.15 -1.95 3.58
C GLY A 170 -17.34 -1.96 4.54
N ILE A 171 -17.15 -1.49 5.78
CA ILE A 171 -18.25 -1.27 6.75
C ILE A 171 -19.23 -0.24 6.18
N GLY A 172 -18.74 0.84 5.58
CA GLY A 172 -19.56 1.84 4.91
C GLY A 172 -20.46 1.22 3.85
N GLN A 173 -19.91 0.43 2.95
CA GLN A 173 -20.68 -0.26 1.92
C GLN A 173 -21.68 -1.26 2.51
N ALA A 174 -21.27 -2.00 3.53
CA ALA A 174 -22.12 -3.05 4.11
C ALA A 174 -23.33 -2.52 4.89
N LEU A 175 -23.17 -1.38 5.61
CA LEU A 175 -24.15 -0.93 6.60
C LEU A 175 -24.80 0.43 6.30
N TYR A 176 -24.10 1.34 5.59
CA TYR A 176 -24.48 2.76 5.57
C TYR A 176 -24.70 3.35 4.19
N GLU A 177 -23.72 3.16 3.29
CA GLU A 177 -23.63 3.88 2.03
C GLU A 177 -24.63 3.35 0.99
N ASN A 178 -25.46 4.25 0.47
CA ASN A 178 -26.46 3.91 -0.54
C ASN A 178 -26.69 5.08 -1.49
N CYS A 179 -26.61 4.83 -2.80
CA CYS A 179 -26.98 5.82 -3.81
C CYS A 179 -28.46 5.63 -4.18
N LEU A 180 -29.31 6.59 -3.78
CA LEU A 180 -30.73 6.58 -4.05
C LEU A 180 -31.06 7.45 -5.26
N TYR A 181 -31.68 6.86 -6.26
CA TYR A 181 -32.16 7.55 -7.45
C TYR A 181 -33.70 7.57 -7.49
N GLU A 182 -34.26 8.71 -7.88
CA GLU A 182 -35.69 8.80 -8.15
C GLU A 182 -36.02 8.00 -9.42
N GLU A 183 -37.02 7.12 -9.36
CA GLU A 183 -37.27 6.11 -10.39
C GLU A 183 -37.65 6.68 -11.76
N ASN A 184 -38.40 7.80 -11.81
CA ASN A 184 -38.89 8.35 -13.07
C ASN A 184 -37.91 9.30 -13.75
N THR A 185 -37.07 9.98 -12.97
CA THR A 185 -36.17 11.03 -13.46
C THR A 185 -34.70 10.65 -13.43
N ALA A 186 -34.35 9.54 -12.76
CA ALA A 186 -33.00 9.12 -12.45
C ALA A 186 -32.17 10.18 -11.69
N GLN A 187 -32.85 11.11 -11.00
CA GLN A 187 -32.18 12.11 -10.17
C GLN A 187 -31.59 11.44 -8.92
N LEU A 188 -30.32 11.67 -8.64
CA LEU A 188 -29.70 11.29 -7.38
C LEU A 188 -30.32 12.12 -6.23
N VAL A 189 -30.96 11.47 -5.25
CA VAL A 189 -31.72 12.12 -4.17
C VAL A 189 -30.86 12.41 -2.96
N ASN A 190 -29.80 11.61 -2.73
CA ASN A 190 -28.91 11.73 -1.58
C ASN A 190 -27.46 12.08 -1.97
N GLY A 191 -27.31 13.13 -2.77
CA GLY A 191 -26.03 13.59 -3.31
C GLY A 191 -25.20 14.50 -2.40
N SER A 192 -25.55 14.63 -1.12
CA SER A 192 -24.81 15.44 -0.15
C SER A 192 -24.45 14.62 1.08
N PHE A 193 -23.44 15.07 1.87
CA PHE A 193 -23.09 14.41 3.14
C PHE A 193 -24.15 14.53 4.25
N MET A 194 -25.22 15.27 4.01
CA MET A 194 -26.39 15.27 4.90
C MET A 194 -27.25 14.02 4.69
N ASP A 195 -27.26 13.48 3.49
CA ASP A 195 -28.17 12.40 3.07
C ASP A 195 -27.41 11.10 2.74
N TYR A 196 -26.17 11.22 2.24
CA TYR A 196 -25.28 10.09 1.99
C TYR A 196 -24.48 9.76 3.25
N THR A 197 -24.80 8.63 3.87
CA THR A 197 -24.24 8.24 5.16
C THR A 197 -22.92 7.51 5.00
N MET A 198 -21.82 8.17 5.31
CA MET A 198 -20.52 7.53 5.45
C MET A 198 -20.27 7.06 6.89
N PRO A 199 -19.43 6.04 7.12
CA PRO A 199 -19.02 5.66 8.46
C PRO A 199 -18.33 6.84 9.17
N ARG A 200 -18.60 6.98 10.46
CA ARG A 200 -17.94 7.94 11.34
C ARG A 200 -17.03 7.17 12.30
N ALA A 201 -16.18 7.88 13.02
CA ALA A 201 -15.23 7.25 13.93
C ALA A 201 -15.88 6.36 15.01
N ASP A 202 -17.08 6.71 15.44
CA ASP A 202 -17.89 5.96 16.41
C ASP A 202 -18.62 4.74 15.80
N ASN A 203 -18.63 4.61 14.49
CA ASN A 203 -19.21 3.45 13.78
C ASN A 203 -18.16 2.36 13.46
N VAL A 204 -16.89 2.68 13.64
CA VAL A 204 -15.78 1.77 13.31
C VAL A 204 -15.23 1.21 14.62
N PRO A 205 -15.18 -0.12 14.81
CA PRO A 205 -14.66 -0.73 16.03
C PRO A 205 -13.15 -0.55 16.15
N ASN A 206 -12.61 -0.79 17.33
CA ASN A 206 -11.19 -1.07 17.46
C ASN A 206 -10.89 -2.39 16.75
N MET A 207 -9.92 -2.36 15.84
CA MET A 207 -9.55 -3.54 15.05
C MET A 207 -8.30 -4.18 15.61
N ILE A 208 -8.27 -5.50 15.61
CA ILE A 208 -7.05 -6.27 15.82
C ILE A 208 -6.54 -6.66 14.45
N VAL A 209 -5.35 -6.17 14.10
CA VAL A 209 -4.71 -6.44 12.80
C VAL A 209 -3.41 -7.20 13.03
N GLU A 210 -3.33 -8.39 12.48
CA GLU A 210 -2.14 -9.22 12.47
C GLU A 210 -1.69 -9.45 11.02
N THR A 211 -0.39 -9.59 10.81
CA THR A 211 0.17 -9.85 9.49
C THR A 211 0.97 -11.12 9.49
N GLU A 212 0.66 -12.01 8.55
CA GLU A 212 1.44 -13.19 8.23
C GLU A 212 2.47 -12.87 7.14
N VAL A 213 3.55 -13.63 7.11
CA VAL A 213 4.65 -13.39 6.15
C VAL A 213 4.93 -14.63 5.31
N THR A 214 4.33 -14.67 4.12
CA THR A 214 4.77 -15.58 3.06
C THR A 214 5.28 -14.76 1.86
N PRO A 215 6.61 -14.56 1.75
CA PRO A 215 7.17 -13.67 0.75
C PRO A 215 6.77 -14.06 -0.67
N CYS A 216 6.46 -13.08 -1.52
CA CYS A 216 6.33 -13.31 -2.95
C CYS A 216 7.67 -13.76 -3.53
N ALA A 217 7.65 -14.69 -4.47
CA ALA A 217 8.86 -15.28 -5.07
C ALA A 217 9.65 -14.31 -5.98
N HIS A 218 9.11 -13.12 -6.26
CA HIS A 218 9.73 -12.13 -7.15
C HIS A 218 9.68 -10.71 -6.55
N GLY A 219 10.38 -9.79 -7.19
CA GLY A 219 10.47 -8.40 -6.75
C GLY A 219 11.14 -8.27 -5.37
N LEU A 220 10.49 -7.53 -4.48
CA LEU A 220 10.93 -7.33 -3.09
C LEU A 220 10.34 -8.34 -2.10
N GLY A 221 9.64 -9.36 -2.58
CA GLY A 221 8.90 -10.30 -1.72
C GLY A 221 7.63 -9.72 -1.10
N VAL A 222 7.23 -8.51 -1.48
CA VAL A 222 6.03 -7.81 -1.00
C VAL A 222 4.79 -8.26 -1.76
N LYS A 223 3.62 -8.14 -1.12
CA LYS A 223 2.31 -8.30 -1.75
C LYS A 223 1.50 -7.00 -1.59
N GLY A 224 0.48 -6.81 -2.43
CA GLY A 224 -0.36 -5.62 -2.36
C GLY A 224 -1.21 -5.61 -1.08
N CYS A 225 -1.34 -4.44 -0.41
CA CYS A 225 -2.16 -4.31 0.80
C CYS A 225 -3.30 -3.29 0.66
N GLY A 226 -3.30 -2.48 -0.40
CA GLY A 226 -4.20 -1.33 -0.49
C GLY A 226 -5.69 -1.65 -0.56
N GLU A 227 -6.06 -2.81 -1.08
CA GLU A 227 -7.47 -3.22 -1.26
C GLU A 227 -7.94 -4.28 -0.27
N ALA A 228 -7.03 -4.94 0.48
CA ALA A 228 -7.33 -6.11 1.30
C ALA A 228 -8.50 -5.87 2.28
N GLY A 229 -8.45 -4.78 3.03
CA GLY A 229 -9.53 -4.42 3.97
C GLY A 229 -10.88 -4.24 3.28
N ALA A 230 -10.91 -3.54 2.15
CA ALA A 230 -12.14 -3.24 1.42
C ALA A 230 -12.72 -4.47 0.71
N ILE A 231 -11.90 -5.45 0.33
CA ILE A 231 -12.37 -6.68 -0.31
C ILE A 231 -13.08 -7.59 0.70
N ALA A 232 -12.51 -7.76 1.89
CA ALA A 232 -12.99 -8.74 2.86
C ALA A 232 -14.06 -8.18 3.80
N ALA A 233 -14.08 -6.88 4.10
CA ALA A 233 -14.99 -6.32 5.09
C ALA A 233 -16.47 -6.39 4.70
N PRO A 234 -16.93 -6.06 3.48
CA PRO A 234 -18.34 -6.17 3.16
C PRO A 234 -18.89 -7.58 3.36
N PRO A 235 -18.28 -8.65 2.82
CA PRO A 235 -18.77 -10.00 3.04
C PRO A 235 -18.65 -10.44 4.51
N ALA A 236 -17.60 -10.07 5.25
CA ALA A 236 -17.47 -10.43 6.66
C ALA A 236 -18.61 -9.84 7.50
N VAL A 237 -18.92 -8.55 7.30
CA VAL A 237 -20.03 -7.88 7.99
C VAL A 237 -21.38 -8.48 7.61
N ILE A 238 -21.64 -8.71 6.32
CA ILE A 238 -22.93 -9.30 5.89
C ILE A 238 -23.08 -10.75 6.35
N HIS A 239 -22.00 -11.53 6.41
CA HIS A 239 -22.05 -12.87 6.99
C HIS A 239 -22.40 -12.84 8.49
N ALA A 240 -21.87 -11.87 9.24
CA ALA A 240 -22.25 -11.68 10.64
C ALA A 240 -23.75 -11.30 10.77
N VAL A 241 -24.26 -10.42 9.90
CA VAL A 241 -25.69 -10.07 9.84
C VAL A 241 -26.54 -11.30 9.54
N LEU A 242 -26.17 -12.09 8.54
CA LEU A 242 -26.90 -13.30 8.18
C LEU A 242 -26.88 -14.35 9.31
N ASP A 243 -25.74 -14.48 10.02
CA ASP A 243 -25.66 -15.37 11.18
C ASP A 243 -26.59 -14.92 12.32
N ALA A 244 -26.65 -13.62 12.60
CA ALA A 244 -27.56 -13.07 13.59
C ALA A 244 -29.06 -13.24 13.21
N LEU A 245 -29.37 -13.20 11.91
CA LEU A 245 -30.74 -13.32 11.39
C LEU A 245 -31.16 -14.75 11.03
N LYS A 246 -30.27 -15.74 11.17
CA LYS A 246 -30.52 -17.14 10.75
C LYS A 246 -31.73 -17.79 11.40
N GLU A 247 -32.01 -17.48 12.67
CA GLU A 247 -33.19 -18.01 13.40
C GLU A 247 -34.52 -17.48 12.85
N LYS A 248 -34.50 -16.40 12.10
CA LYS A 248 -35.65 -15.85 11.37
C LYS A 248 -35.79 -16.47 9.97
N GLY A 249 -34.91 -17.40 9.59
CA GLY A 249 -34.91 -18.06 8.29
C GLY A 249 -34.35 -17.21 7.14
N ILE A 250 -33.74 -16.05 7.43
CA ILE A 250 -33.18 -15.15 6.44
C ILE A 250 -31.85 -15.71 5.98
N LYS A 251 -31.66 -15.88 4.67
CA LYS A 251 -30.49 -16.51 4.04
C LYS A 251 -29.75 -15.58 3.08
N ASP A 252 -30.34 -14.42 2.80
CA ASP A 252 -29.78 -13.43 1.89
C ASP A 252 -30.15 -12.03 2.37
N PHE A 253 -29.28 -11.06 2.15
CA PHE A 253 -29.48 -9.68 2.57
C PHE A 253 -28.70 -8.70 1.69
N ASP A 254 -29.44 -7.82 1.02
CA ASP A 254 -28.84 -6.80 0.14
C ASP A 254 -28.20 -5.65 0.92
N MET A 255 -26.95 -5.32 0.57
CA MET A 255 -26.27 -4.13 1.09
C MET A 255 -26.92 -2.83 0.62
N PRO A 256 -26.89 -1.77 1.43
CA PRO A 256 -26.46 -1.76 2.82
C PRO A 256 -27.54 -2.40 3.73
N ALA A 257 -27.05 -3.07 4.79
CA ALA A 257 -27.90 -3.61 5.86
C ALA A 257 -28.34 -2.48 6.82
N ALA A 258 -29.06 -1.51 6.27
CA ALA A 258 -29.51 -0.32 7.00
C ALA A 258 -30.53 -0.69 8.09
N PRO A 259 -30.62 0.07 9.22
CA PRO A 259 -31.45 -0.24 10.37
C PRO A 259 -32.91 -0.51 10.02
N ASN A 260 -33.50 0.25 9.11
CA ASN A 260 -34.88 0.07 8.66
C ASN A 260 -35.11 -1.24 7.90
N LYS A 261 -34.10 -1.74 7.15
CA LYS A 261 -34.16 -3.03 6.47
C LYS A 261 -34.05 -4.17 7.48
N ILE A 262 -33.10 -4.07 8.42
CA ILE A 262 -32.93 -5.05 9.50
C ILE A 262 -34.19 -5.14 10.36
N TRP A 263 -34.73 -4.00 10.78
CA TRP A 263 -35.97 -3.96 11.58
C TRP A 263 -37.14 -4.62 10.85
N LYS A 264 -37.32 -4.35 9.56
CA LYS A 264 -38.34 -5.01 8.75
C LYS A 264 -38.11 -6.51 8.71
N ALA A 265 -36.89 -6.97 8.46
CA ALA A 265 -36.56 -8.40 8.41
C ALA A 265 -36.86 -9.12 9.72
N LEU A 266 -36.62 -8.47 10.87
CA LEU A 266 -36.88 -9.01 12.19
C LEU A 266 -38.40 -9.10 12.50
N ASN A 267 -39.18 -8.14 11.99
CA ASN A 267 -40.62 -8.00 12.35
C ASN A 267 -41.60 -8.50 11.28
N ASN A 268 -41.15 -8.72 10.04
CA ASN A 268 -42.03 -9.32 9.04
C ASN A 268 -42.24 -10.81 9.37
N LYS A 269 -43.47 -11.09 9.77
CA LYS A 269 -43.99 -12.46 9.80
C LYS A 269 -44.57 -12.71 8.39
N ASP A 270 -43.72 -13.19 7.49
CA ASP A 270 -43.90 -13.70 6.12
C ASP A 270 -42.90 -13.12 5.15
#